data_81b18f26d627dd2a2ddbe7dfe6195692
#
_entry.id   81b18f26d627dd2a2ddbe7dfe6195692
#
_cell.length_a   1.000
_cell.length_b   1.000
_cell.length_c   1.000
_cell.angle_alpha   90.00
_cell.angle_beta   90.00
_cell.angle_gamma   90.00
#
_symmetry.space_group_name_H-M   'P 1'
#
loop_
_entity.id
_entity.type
_entity.pdbx_description
1 polymer ?
#
loop_
_entity_poly.entity_id
_entity_poly.type
_entity_poly.pdbx_seq_one_letter_code
_entity_poly.pdbx_strand_id
1 'polypeptide(L)'
;MAEKLRVAIVGSGPAGLSAAAHAASLGMSHVLIEKTDHLSDTIFKYQKGKHVMATPSNLVLRSDLDFDAGKREAILDTWDRQIEEGKVNTLFNAEVVKISGTKGDFTIETKSGAVVHAENVVLGIGTQGNPNRLRCPGNDLPHIQYQLDDPAEYNDEHIVIVGTGDAGIENARGLADDPKQRNVVSILNRGSEFPTAKDANVKALLADHEAGKLTVRNETETKLVEPGWITLTT
;
A
#
# COMPACT_ATOMS: atom_id res chain seq x y z
N MET A 1 24.79 -13.59 -25.62
CA MET A 1 24.47 -12.27 -25.03
C MET A 1 23.01 -12.29 -24.71
N ALA A 2 22.61 -11.88 -23.51
CA ALA A 2 21.20 -11.75 -23.17
C ALA A 2 20.56 -10.73 -24.12
N GLU A 3 19.36 -11.04 -24.64
CA GLU A 3 18.63 -10.15 -25.55
C GLU A 3 18.30 -8.83 -24.83
N LYS A 4 18.64 -7.71 -25.48
CA LYS A 4 18.38 -6.38 -24.95
C LYS A 4 16.91 -6.02 -25.19
N LEU A 5 16.19 -5.77 -24.11
CA LEU A 5 14.78 -5.43 -24.17
C LEU A 5 14.55 -3.98 -24.59
N ARG A 6 13.40 -3.71 -25.19
CA ARG A 6 12.98 -2.35 -25.53
C ARG A 6 12.68 -1.53 -24.27
N VAL A 7 12.08 -2.16 -23.25
CA VAL A 7 11.74 -1.51 -21.98
C VAL A 7 11.76 -2.48 -20.80
N ALA A 8 12.34 -2.05 -19.69
CA ALA A 8 12.19 -2.68 -18.39
C ALA A 8 11.33 -1.79 -17.50
N ILE A 9 10.34 -2.37 -16.84
CA ILE A 9 9.43 -1.69 -15.93
C ILE A 9 9.72 -2.20 -14.52
N VAL A 10 10.01 -1.32 -13.58
CA VAL A 10 10.37 -1.67 -12.19
C VAL A 10 9.22 -1.32 -11.26
N GLY A 11 8.66 -2.35 -10.62
CA GLY A 11 7.51 -2.26 -9.72
C GLY A 11 6.18 -2.52 -10.41
N SER A 12 5.40 -3.43 -9.84
CA SER A 12 4.10 -3.90 -10.35
C SER A 12 2.89 -3.21 -9.71
N GLY A 13 3.05 -2.01 -9.16
CA GLY A 13 1.92 -1.17 -8.77
C GLY A 13 1.11 -0.70 -9.99
N PRO A 14 -0.01 0.01 -9.79
CA PRO A 14 -0.90 0.43 -10.88
C PRO A 14 -0.19 1.09 -12.07
N ALA A 15 0.80 1.96 -11.80
CA ALA A 15 1.57 2.63 -12.83
C ALA A 15 2.46 1.67 -13.64
N GLY A 16 3.14 0.75 -12.95
CA GLY A 16 4.00 -0.25 -13.60
C GLY A 16 3.19 -1.27 -14.39
N LEU A 17 2.07 -1.73 -13.84
CA LEU A 17 1.14 -2.63 -14.53
C LEU A 17 0.60 -2.00 -15.82
N SER A 18 0.14 -0.74 -15.76
CA SER A 18 -0.34 -0.01 -16.92
C SER A 18 0.73 0.14 -17.98
N ALA A 19 1.98 0.49 -17.60
CA ALA A 19 3.09 0.59 -18.53
C ALA A 19 3.45 -0.75 -19.18
N ALA A 20 3.42 -1.84 -18.40
CA ALA A 20 3.75 -3.18 -18.88
C ALA A 20 2.67 -3.73 -19.82
N ALA A 21 1.39 -3.57 -19.48
CA ALA A 21 0.28 -3.94 -20.35
C ALA A 21 0.34 -3.19 -21.68
N HIS A 22 0.64 -1.88 -21.63
CA HIS A 22 0.80 -1.08 -22.84
C HIS A 22 2.00 -1.53 -23.69
N ALA A 23 3.12 -1.84 -23.08
CA ALA A 23 4.27 -2.38 -23.80
C ALA A 23 3.95 -3.73 -24.47
N ALA A 24 3.20 -4.59 -23.80
CA ALA A 24 2.73 -5.87 -24.34
C ALA A 24 1.76 -5.65 -25.51
N SER A 25 0.77 -4.77 -25.37
CA SER A 25 -0.21 -4.48 -26.44
C SER A 25 0.44 -3.93 -27.70
N LEU A 26 1.56 -3.23 -27.57
CA LEU A 26 2.37 -2.75 -28.71
C LEU A 26 3.37 -3.79 -29.24
N GLY A 27 3.40 -5.00 -28.68
CA GLY A 27 4.36 -6.05 -29.09
C GLY A 27 5.82 -5.70 -28.80
N MET A 28 6.08 -4.78 -27.86
CA MET A 28 7.45 -4.43 -27.46
C MET A 28 8.09 -5.55 -26.65
N SER A 29 9.38 -5.81 -26.88
CA SER A 29 10.14 -6.66 -25.96
C SER A 29 10.27 -5.94 -24.61
N HIS A 30 9.72 -6.54 -23.55
CA HIS A 30 9.59 -5.90 -22.24
C HIS A 30 9.76 -6.89 -21.11
N VAL A 31 9.97 -6.36 -19.89
CA VAL A 31 9.85 -7.12 -18.65
C VAL A 31 9.31 -6.20 -17.55
N LEU A 32 8.34 -6.72 -16.79
CA LEU A 32 7.87 -6.14 -15.53
C LEU A 32 8.61 -6.83 -14.38
N ILE A 33 9.38 -6.06 -13.62
CA ILE A 33 10.22 -6.57 -12.54
C ILE A 33 9.57 -6.23 -11.19
N GLU A 34 9.26 -7.26 -10.41
CA GLU A 34 8.62 -7.11 -9.11
C GLU A 34 9.45 -7.80 -8.01
N LYS A 35 9.58 -7.15 -6.86
CA LYS A 35 10.33 -7.67 -5.71
C LYS A 35 9.64 -8.82 -4.98
N THR A 36 8.31 -8.88 -5.04
CA THR A 36 7.47 -9.90 -4.40
C THR A 36 7.13 -11.03 -5.36
N ASP A 37 6.43 -12.03 -4.89
CA ASP A 37 5.91 -13.17 -5.66
C ASP A 37 4.52 -12.91 -6.26
N HIS A 38 3.98 -11.70 -6.08
CA HIS A 38 2.65 -11.29 -6.54
C HIS A 38 2.67 -9.86 -7.09
N LEU A 39 1.61 -9.48 -7.81
CA LEU A 39 1.43 -8.14 -8.35
C LEU A 39 0.90 -7.15 -7.30
N SER A 40 1.15 -5.87 -7.52
CA SER A 40 0.54 -4.77 -6.76
C SER A 40 0.71 -4.85 -5.25
N ASP A 41 1.90 -5.15 -4.77
CA ASP A 41 2.23 -5.37 -3.34
C ASP A 41 1.59 -4.35 -2.38
N THR A 42 1.54 -3.08 -2.75
CA THR A 42 0.90 -2.04 -1.93
C THR A 42 -0.60 -2.28 -1.76
N ILE A 43 -1.33 -2.62 -2.84
CA ILE A 43 -2.77 -2.88 -2.77
C ILE A 43 -3.00 -4.28 -2.17
N PHE A 44 -2.16 -5.24 -2.49
CA PHE A 44 -2.19 -6.58 -1.89
C PHE A 44 -2.11 -6.53 -0.36
N LYS A 45 -1.35 -5.60 0.17
CA LYS A 45 -1.20 -5.34 1.60
C LYS A 45 -2.28 -4.45 2.22
N TYR A 46 -3.24 -3.96 1.46
CA TYR A 46 -4.36 -3.26 2.07
C TYR A 46 -5.19 -4.23 2.90
N GLN A 47 -5.84 -3.69 3.92
CA GLN A 47 -6.79 -4.40 4.75
C GLN A 47 -7.76 -5.21 3.89
N LYS A 48 -8.03 -6.46 4.28
CA LYS A 48 -8.98 -7.36 3.61
C LYS A 48 -10.37 -6.71 3.49
N GLY A 49 -10.96 -6.81 2.30
CA GLY A 49 -12.24 -6.17 1.99
C GLY A 49 -12.20 -4.65 1.81
N LYS A 50 -11.02 -4.01 1.92
CA LYS A 50 -10.88 -2.57 1.73
C LYS A 50 -11.37 -2.12 0.36
N HIS A 51 -12.17 -1.04 0.35
CA HIS A 51 -12.60 -0.40 -0.89
C HIS A 51 -11.49 0.50 -1.45
N VAL A 52 -11.03 0.19 -2.65
CA VAL A 52 -10.07 1.01 -3.40
C VAL A 52 -10.84 1.97 -4.29
N MET A 53 -10.56 3.25 -4.14
CA MET A 53 -11.30 4.31 -4.84
C MET A 53 -10.61 4.67 -6.17
N ALA A 54 -11.41 4.91 -7.20
CA ALA A 54 -10.97 5.54 -8.45
C ALA A 54 -11.19 7.06 -8.36
N THR A 55 -10.22 7.79 -7.81
CA THR A 55 -10.32 9.25 -7.67
C THR A 55 -9.12 9.94 -8.30
N PRO A 56 -9.36 11.09 -8.96
CA PRO A 56 -10.65 11.71 -9.24
C PRO A 56 -11.42 10.97 -10.36
N SER A 57 -12.71 10.78 -10.17
CA SER A 57 -13.59 10.03 -11.08
C SER A 57 -13.80 10.68 -12.46
N ASN A 58 -13.36 11.93 -12.61
CA ASN A 58 -13.44 12.69 -13.85
C ASN A 58 -12.22 12.53 -14.77
N LEU A 59 -11.21 11.76 -14.38
CA LEU A 59 -10.07 11.45 -15.25
C LEU A 59 -10.41 10.27 -16.15
N VAL A 60 -10.20 10.46 -17.45
CA VAL A 60 -10.27 9.36 -18.41
C VAL A 60 -9.06 8.46 -18.20
N LEU A 61 -9.31 7.21 -17.86
CA LEU A 61 -8.27 6.20 -17.73
C LEU A 61 -7.65 5.92 -19.12
N ARG A 62 -6.35 6.13 -19.23
CA ARG A 62 -5.56 5.83 -20.44
C ARG A 62 -4.66 4.64 -20.15
N SER A 63 -5.26 3.50 -19.89
CA SER A 63 -4.57 2.24 -19.58
C SER A 63 -5.19 1.12 -20.39
N ASP A 64 -4.39 0.13 -20.77
CA ASP A 64 -4.87 -1.12 -21.38
C ASP A 64 -5.43 -2.09 -20.28
N LEU A 65 -5.36 -1.68 -19.02
CA LEU A 65 -5.98 -2.39 -17.90
C LEU A 65 -7.24 -1.66 -17.44
N ASP A 66 -8.26 -2.42 -17.13
CA ASP A 66 -9.46 -1.89 -16.50
C ASP A 66 -9.20 -1.53 -15.04
N PHE A 67 -9.78 -0.43 -14.60
CA PHE A 67 -9.78 -0.05 -13.22
C PHE A 67 -11.10 0.65 -12.84
N ASP A 68 -11.93 -0.08 -12.13
CA ASP A 68 -13.11 0.45 -11.45
C ASP A 68 -12.89 0.45 -9.94
N ALA A 69 -13.50 1.42 -9.25
CA ALA A 69 -13.52 1.42 -7.80
C ALA A 69 -14.21 0.15 -7.28
N GLY A 70 -13.61 -0.51 -6.31
CA GLY A 70 -14.14 -1.77 -5.84
C GLY A 70 -13.36 -2.34 -4.66
N LYS A 71 -13.72 -3.55 -4.25
CA LYS A 71 -12.98 -4.26 -3.21
C LYS A 71 -11.60 -4.63 -3.72
N ARG A 72 -10.61 -4.54 -2.82
CA ARG A 72 -9.21 -4.91 -3.05
C ARG A 72 -9.07 -6.22 -3.83
N GLU A 73 -9.75 -7.27 -3.39
CA GLU A 73 -9.67 -8.62 -3.97
C GLU A 73 -10.10 -8.62 -5.43
N ALA A 74 -11.24 -8.00 -5.74
CA ALA A 74 -11.76 -7.96 -7.10
C ALA A 74 -10.84 -7.20 -8.07
N ILE A 75 -10.16 -6.16 -7.58
CA ILE A 75 -9.19 -5.40 -8.38
C ILE A 75 -7.95 -6.23 -8.66
N LEU A 76 -7.40 -6.90 -7.64
CA LEU A 76 -6.24 -7.77 -7.79
C LEU A 76 -6.52 -8.93 -8.75
N ASP A 77 -7.64 -9.64 -8.58
CA ASP A 77 -8.07 -10.72 -9.46
C ASP A 77 -8.23 -10.26 -10.93
N THR A 78 -8.77 -9.05 -11.11
CA THR A 78 -8.94 -8.47 -12.45
C THR A 78 -7.58 -8.19 -13.11
N TRP A 79 -6.65 -7.59 -12.38
CA TRP A 79 -5.33 -7.28 -12.92
C TRP A 79 -4.48 -8.53 -13.16
N ASP A 80 -4.51 -9.50 -12.25
CA ASP A 80 -3.80 -10.77 -12.44
C ASP A 80 -4.24 -11.44 -13.74
N ARG A 81 -5.56 -11.55 -13.95
CA ARG A 81 -6.13 -12.10 -15.19
C ARG A 81 -5.73 -11.30 -16.42
N GLN A 82 -5.82 -9.97 -16.38
CA GLN A 82 -5.51 -9.11 -17.55
C GLN A 82 -4.02 -9.14 -17.91
N ILE A 83 -3.13 -9.24 -16.92
CA ILE A 83 -1.69 -9.38 -17.13
C ILE A 83 -1.36 -10.73 -17.77
N GLU A 84 -2.03 -11.80 -17.34
CA GLU A 84 -1.88 -13.14 -17.92
C GLU A 84 -2.42 -13.19 -19.37
N GLU A 85 -3.65 -12.73 -19.60
CA GLU A 85 -4.26 -12.65 -20.93
C GLU A 85 -3.46 -11.77 -21.90
N GLY A 86 -2.94 -10.65 -21.40
CA GLY A 86 -2.08 -9.73 -22.15
C GLY A 86 -0.66 -10.26 -22.40
N LYS A 87 -0.31 -11.43 -21.86
CA LYS A 87 1.02 -12.04 -21.95
C LYS A 87 2.14 -11.09 -21.57
N VAL A 88 1.93 -10.35 -20.49
CA VAL A 88 2.96 -9.46 -19.93
C VAL A 88 4.10 -10.33 -19.40
N ASN A 89 5.31 -10.08 -19.88
CA ASN A 89 6.50 -10.76 -19.37
C ASN A 89 6.83 -10.23 -17.97
N THR A 90 6.70 -11.07 -16.93
CA THR A 90 6.91 -10.71 -15.53
C THR A 90 8.10 -11.46 -14.93
N LEU A 91 8.88 -10.77 -14.11
CA LEU A 91 9.98 -11.32 -13.32
C LEU A 91 9.71 -11.01 -11.84
N PHE A 92 9.19 -12.01 -11.12
CA PHE A 92 8.92 -11.94 -9.70
C PHE A 92 10.15 -12.25 -8.83
N ASN A 93 10.06 -11.96 -7.53
CA ASN A 93 11.13 -12.17 -6.54
C ASN A 93 12.44 -11.50 -6.95
N ALA A 94 12.35 -10.37 -7.66
CA ALA A 94 13.44 -9.66 -8.28
C ALA A 94 13.55 -8.21 -7.76
N GLU A 95 14.03 -8.06 -6.52
CA GLU A 95 14.28 -6.74 -5.94
C GLU A 95 15.41 -6.04 -6.69
N VAL A 96 15.08 -4.96 -7.42
CA VAL A 96 16.07 -4.15 -8.12
C VAL A 96 16.86 -3.33 -7.10
N VAL A 97 18.18 -3.47 -7.14
CA VAL A 97 19.10 -2.80 -6.22
C VAL A 97 19.93 -1.72 -6.91
N LYS A 98 20.09 -1.80 -8.24
CA LYS A 98 20.85 -0.82 -8.99
C LYS A 98 20.37 -0.72 -10.42
N ILE A 99 20.34 0.50 -10.92
CA ILE A 99 20.15 0.82 -12.34
C ILE A 99 21.31 1.70 -12.76
N SER A 100 22.00 1.33 -13.84
CA SER A 100 23.12 2.06 -14.39
C SER A 100 23.01 2.17 -15.91
N GLY A 101 23.79 3.06 -16.50
CA GLY A 101 23.76 3.33 -17.93
C GLY A 101 23.04 4.61 -18.31
N THR A 102 22.66 4.72 -19.58
CA THR A 102 22.01 5.88 -20.18
C THR A 102 20.90 5.43 -21.12
N LYS A 103 20.09 6.37 -21.61
CA LYS A 103 19.04 6.07 -22.60
C LYS A 103 19.62 5.30 -23.79
N GLY A 104 18.99 4.18 -24.10
CA GLY A 104 19.42 3.25 -25.12
C GLY A 104 20.30 2.10 -24.60
N ASP A 105 20.84 2.20 -23.37
CA ASP A 105 21.73 1.18 -22.79
C ASP A 105 21.73 1.18 -21.26
N PHE A 106 20.65 0.67 -20.68
CA PHE A 106 20.51 0.48 -19.24
C PHE A 106 20.83 -0.95 -18.81
N THR A 107 21.46 -1.05 -17.66
CA THR A 107 21.66 -2.31 -16.93
C THR A 107 20.95 -2.24 -15.60
N ILE A 108 20.08 -3.20 -15.35
CA ILE A 108 19.27 -3.32 -14.14
C ILE A 108 19.76 -4.55 -13.36
N GLU A 109 20.23 -4.35 -12.15
CA GLU A 109 20.77 -5.40 -11.28
C GLU A 109 19.78 -5.70 -10.14
N THR A 110 19.49 -6.97 -9.92
CA THR A 110 18.63 -7.42 -8.82
C THR A 110 19.45 -7.98 -7.67
N LYS A 111 18.85 -8.00 -6.49
CA LYS A 111 19.45 -8.56 -5.27
C LYS A 111 19.78 -10.05 -5.40
N SER A 112 19.02 -10.79 -6.20
CA SER A 112 19.28 -12.20 -6.49
C SER A 112 20.43 -12.43 -7.47
N GLY A 113 21.02 -11.38 -8.04
CA GLY A 113 22.09 -11.43 -9.02
C GLY A 113 21.62 -11.53 -10.47
N ALA A 114 20.33 -11.52 -10.73
CA ALA A 114 19.82 -11.43 -12.10
C ALA A 114 20.11 -10.04 -12.68
N VAL A 115 20.48 -10.01 -13.96
CA VAL A 115 20.80 -8.77 -14.69
C VAL A 115 19.91 -8.68 -15.92
N VAL A 116 19.26 -7.53 -16.09
CA VAL A 116 18.40 -7.20 -17.24
C VAL A 116 19.02 -6.03 -18.01
N HIS A 117 19.08 -6.15 -19.33
CA HIS A 117 19.50 -5.07 -20.22
C HIS A 117 18.30 -4.51 -20.99
N ALA A 118 18.15 -3.18 -21.01
CA ALA A 118 17.05 -2.54 -21.70
C ALA A 118 17.45 -1.18 -22.31
N GLU A 119 16.77 -0.77 -23.38
CA GLU A 119 16.97 0.55 -23.97
C GLU A 119 16.33 1.66 -23.12
N ASN A 120 15.23 1.35 -22.45
CA ASN A 120 14.46 2.28 -21.61
C ASN A 120 14.09 1.62 -20.29
N VAL A 121 13.95 2.45 -19.23
CA VAL A 121 13.48 2.02 -17.92
C VAL A 121 12.31 2.89 -17.49
N VAL A 122 11.24 2.26 -17.01
CA VAL A 122 10.10 2.91 -16.36
C VAL A 122 10.15 2.56 -14.88
N LEU A 123 10.12 3.58 -14.02
CA LEU A 123 10.10 3.41 -12.57
C LEU A 123 8.66 3.53 -12.05
N GLY A 124 8.05 2.39 -11.73
CA GLY A 124 6.72 2.28 -11.11
C GLY A 124 6.78 1.90 -9.62
N ILE A 125 7.81 2.34 -8.89
CA ILE A 125 8.15 1.87 -7.53
C ILE A 125 7.26 2.44 -6.42
N GLY A 126 6.34 3.37 -6.73
CA GLY A 126 5.45 3.97 -5.75
C GLY A 126 6.18 4.81 -4.69
N THR A 127 5.45 5.19 -3.65
CA THR A 127 5.96 6.05 -2.56
C THR A 127 5.80 5.42 -1.17
N GLN A 128 5.17 4.25 -1.05
CA GLN A 128 4.82 3.62 0.23
C GLN A 128 5.81 2.55 0.72
N GLY A 129 6.99 2.46 0.11
CA GLY A 129 8.00 1.46 0.46
C GLY A 129 8.59 1.60 1.87
N ASN A 130 8.51 2.80 2.46
CA ASN A 130 8.98 3.09 3.81
C ASN A 130 7.86 3.74 4.63
N PRO A 131 7.14 2.99 5.47
CA PRO A 131 6.13 3.56 6.35
C PRO A 131 6.75 4.54 7.34
N ASN A 132 6.01 5.60 7.68
CA ASN A 132 6.40 6.50 8.77
C ASN A 132 6.41 5.73 10.09
N ARG A 133 7.59 5.45 10.59
CA ARG A 133 7.74 4.75 11.86
C ARG A 133 7.41 5.67 13.03
N LEU A 134 6.91 5.07 14.09
CA LEU A 134 6.69 5.72 15.38
C LEU A 134 8.02 6.31 15.88
N ARG A 135 8.00 7.57 16.35
CA ARG A 135 9.22 8.31 16.72
C ARG A 135 9.42 8.35 18.24
N CYS A 136 9.27 7.21 18.90
CA CYS A 136 9.51 7.07 20.32
C CYS A 136 10.24 5.76 20.63
N PRO A 137 10.87 5.60 21.78
CA PRO A 137 11.41 4.32 22.22
C PRO A 137 10.33 3.23 22.22
N GLY A 138 10.70 2.00 21.87
CA GLY A 138 9.79 0.86 21.77
C GLY A 138 9.07 0.73 20.42
N ASN A 139 9.43 1.52 19.42
CA ASN A 139 8.82 1.51 18.09
C ASN A 139 9.14 0.26 17.25
N ASP A 140 10.01 -0.61 17.72
CA ASP A 140 10.43 -1.87 17.11
C ASP A 140 9.97 -3.11 17.89
N LEU A 141 9.17 -2.92 18.93
CA LEU A 141 8.63 -4.04 19.68
C LEU A 141 7.70 -4.92 18.81
N PRO A 142 7.66 -6.25 19.05
CA PRO A 142 6.93 -7.19 18.18
C PRO A 142 5.43 -6.92 18.02
N HIS A 143 4.81 -6.24 19.00
CA HIS A 143 3.39 -5.86 18.95
C HIS A 143 3.13 -4.52 18.24
N ILE A 144 4.18 -3.85 17.75
CA ILE A 144 4.03 -2.64 16.93
C ILE A 144 3.90 -3.04 15.47
N GLN A 145 2.77 -2.70 14.87
CA GLN A 145 2.47 -2.99 13.48
C GLN A 145 2.34 -1.70 12.68
N TYR A 146 2.82 -1.72 11.45
CA TYR A 146 2.75 -0.58 10.52
C TYR A 146 1.77 -0.84 9.39
N GLN A 147 1.05 -1.94 9.48
CA GLN A 147 0.08 -2.40 8.51
C GLN A 147 -0.98 -3.22 9.21
N LEU A 148 -2.21 -3.12 8.75
CA LEU A 148 -3.34 -3.94 9.19
C LEU A 148 -3.76 -4.82 8.01
N ASP A 149 -3.65 -6.14 8.15
CA ASP A 149 -3.99 -7.09 7.09
C ASP A 149 -5.47 -7.51 7.19
N ASP A 150 -5.89 -8.09 8.29
CA ASP A 150 -7.27 -8.51 8.52
C ASP A 150 -7.76 -8.07 9.91
N PRO A 151 -8.70 -7.10 10.00
CA PRO A 151 -9.28 -6.69 11.28
C PRO A 151 -9.96 -7.82 12.03
N ALA A 152 -10.43 -8.87 11.32
CA ALA A 152 -11.13 -9.99 11.94
C ALA A 152 -10.22 -10.89 12.82
N GLU A 153 -8.91 -10.74 12.70
CA GLU A 153 -7.94 -11.47 13.52
C GLU A 153 -7.78 -10.91 14.93
N TYR A 154 -8.28 -9.69 15.20
CA TYR A 154 -8.15 -9.00 16.48
C TYR A 154 -9.42 -9.19 17.32
N ASN A 155 -9.29 -9.79 18.48
CA ASN A 155 -10.41 -10.05 19.39
C ASN A 155 -9.98 -9.80 20.85
N ASP A 156 -10.83 -9.13 21.61
CA ASP A 156 -10.58 -8.77 23.03
C ASP A 156 -9.29 -7.93 23.23
N GLU A 157 -8.91 -7.14 22.24
CA GLU A 157 -7.65 -6.37 22.23
C GLU A 157 -7.86 -4.90 22.61
N HIS A 158 -6.87 -4.35 23.33
CA HIS A 158 -6.74 -2.89 23.51
C HIS A 158 -5.80 -2.35 22.44
N ILE A 159 -6.35 -1.70 21.43
CA ILE A 159 -5.62 -1.28 20.23
C ILE A 159 -5.49 0.24 20.20
N VAL A 160 -4.27 0.71 20.00
CA VAL A 160 -3.99 2.14 19.83
C VAL A 160 -3.47 2.40 18.41
N ILE A 161 -4.22 3.17 17.64
CA ILE A 161 -3.83 3.63 16.32
C ILE A 161 -3.15 5.00 16.44
N VAL A 162 -1.95 5.14 15.90
CA VAL A 162 -1.19 6.40 15.93
C VAL A 162 -1.23 7.07 14.58
N GLY A 163 -1.92 8.20 14.50
CA GLY A 163 -2.07 9.01 13.30
C GLY A 163 -3.47 8.96 12.70
N THR A 164 -3.96 10.13 12.31
CA THR A 164 -5.31 10.39 11.83
C THR A 164 -5.36 10.77 10.34
N GLY A 165 -4.48 10.19 9.53
CA GLY A 165 -4.64 10.18 8.07
C GLY A 165 -5.70 9.15 7.64
N ASP A 166 -6.07 9.13 6.35
CA ASP A 166 -7.08 8.22 5.82
C ASP A 166 -6.88 6.76 6.24
N ALA A 167 -5.65 6.25 6.12
CA ALA A 167 -5.34 4.86 6.49
C ALA A 167 -5.54 4.58 7.98
N GLY A 168 -5.11 5.51 8.86
CA GLY A 168 -5.29 5.36 10.32
C GLY A 168 -6.76 5.36 10.71
N ILE A 169 -7.56 6.26 10.12
CA ILE A 169 -9.00 6.33 10.35
C ILE A 169 -9.71 5.06 9.87
N GLU A 170 -9.40 4.60 8.66
CA GLU A 170 -10.00 3.39 8.09
C GLU A 170 -9.65 2.15 8.91
N ASN A 171 -8.40 2.04 9.39
CA ASN A 171 -7.96 0.94 10.26
C ASN A 171 -8.66 0.98 11.62
N ALA A 172 -8.73 2.15 12.26
CA ALA A 172 -9.40 2.29 13.56
C ALA A 172 -10.88 1.90 13.47
N ARG A 173 -11.55 2.34 12.42
CA ARG A 173 -12.96 2.01 12.17
C ARG A 173 -13.15 0.51 11.87
N GLY A 174 -12.30 -0.07 11.03
CA GLY A 174 -12.35 -1.50 10.71
C GLY A 174 -12.16 -2.40 11.93
N LEU A 175 -11.28 -2.01 12.86
CA LEU A 175 -11.03 -2.74 14.11
C LEU A 175 -12.15 -2.58 15.16
N ALA A 176 -12.97 -1.52 15.02
CA ALA A 176 -14.08 -1.23 15.93
C ALA A 176 -15.46 -1.60 15.35
N ASP A 177 -15.52 -2.10 14.11
CA ASP A 177 -16.79 -2.28 13.38
C ASP A 177 -17.62 -3.47 13.91
N ASP A 178 -16.99 -4.59 14.23
CA ASP A 178 -17.70 -5.76 14.76
C ASP A 178 -17.69 -5.78 16.30
N PRO A 179 -18.83 -5.50 16.95
CA PRO A 179 -18.91 -5.51 18.42
C PRO A 179 -18.67 -6.90 19.04
N LYS A 180 -18.75 -7.97 18.27
CA LYS A 180 -18.47 -9.33 18.76
C LYS A 180 -16.98 -9.54 19.04
N GLN A 181 -16.13 -8.79 18.39
CA GLN A 181 -14.68 -8.84 18.61
C GLN A 181 -14.27 -8.20 19.94
N ARG A 182 -15.11 -7.35 20.53
CA ARG A 182 -14.90 -6.67 21.81
C ARG A 182 -13.58 -5.89 21.91
N ASN A 183 -13.05 -5.43 20.79
CA ASN A 183 -11.86 -4.60 20.75
C ASN A 183 -12.13 -3.23 21.37
N VAL A 184 -11.18 -2.73 22.15
CA VAL A 184 -11.18 -1.35 22.66
C VAL A 184 -10.21 -0.54 21.83
N VAL A 185 -10.73 0.25 20.90
CA VAL A 185 -9.93 0.98 19.91
C VAL A 185 -9.80 2.45 20.30
N SER A 186 -8.57 2.96 20.33
CA SER A 186 -8.26 4.38 20.46
C SER A 186 -7.45 4.86 19.27
N ILE A 187 -7.74 6.04 18.74
CA ILE A 187 -6.94 6.69 17.70
C ILE A 187 -6.36 8.00 18.23
N LEU A 188 -5.06 8.19 18.05
CA LEU A 188 -4.31 9.35 18.53
C LEU A 188 -4.12 10.38 17.42
N ASN A 189 -4.53 11.61 17.70
CA ASN A 189 -4.32 12.78 16.85
C ASN A 189 -3.39 13.76 17.58
N ARG A 190 -2.31 14.17 16.92
CA ARG A 190 -1.36 15.13 17.48
C ARG A 190 -1.91 16.55 17.61
N GLY A 191 -2.87 16.91 16.77
CA GLY A 191 -3.54 18.20 16.80
C GLY A 191 -4.99 18.08 17.21
N SER A 192 -5.72 19.18 17.06
CA SER A 192 -7.17 19.25 17.21
C SER A 192 -7.92 19.03 15.89
N GLU A 193 -7.24 19.17 14.75
CA GLU A 193 -7.81 19.06 13.39
C GLU A 193 -7.23 17.86 12.64
N PHE A 194 -7.84 17.51 11.51
CA PHE A 194 -7.49 16.35 10.67
C PHE A 194 -7.03 16.77 9.25
N PRO A 195 -5.92 17.52 9.13
CA PRO A 195 -5.58 18.20 7.87
C PRO A 195 -5.17 17.26 6.73
N THR A 196 -4.88 16.00 7.03
CA THR A 196 -4.38 15.01 6.06
C THR A 196 -5.40 13.95 5.67
N ALA A 197 -6.57 13.96 6.28
CA ALA A 197 -7.65 13.02 6.00
C ALA A 197 -8.74 13.65 5.14
N LYS A 198 -9.45 12.83 4.38
CA LYS A 198 -10.63 13.25 3.61
C LYS A 198 -11.78 13.55 4.55
N ASP A 199 -12.57 14.58 4.25
CA ASP A 199 -13.73 15.00 5.06
C ASP A 199 -14.70 13.84 5.35
N ALA A 200 -14.92 12.97 4.37
CA ALA A 200 -15.81 11.81 4.54
C ALA A 200 -15.29 10.83 5.61
N ASN A 201 -13.98 10.59 5.66
CA ASN A 201 -13.36 9.74 6.67
C ASN A 201 -13.40 10.39 8.06
N VAL A 202 -13.12 11.69 8.13
CA VAL A 202 -13.20 12.44 9.40
C VAL A 202 -14.62 12.42 9.95
N LYS A 203 -15.62 12.71 9.12
CA LYS A 203 -17.04 12.68 9.52
C LYS A 203 -17.46 11.30 10.05
N ALA A 204 -17.02 10.24 9.39
CA ALA A 204 -17.32 8.88 9.80
C ALA A 204 -16.62 8.51 11.12
N LEU A 205 -15.35 8.91 11.30
CA LEU A 205 -14.59 8.72 12.54
C LEU A 205 -15.28 9.39 13.74
N LEU A 206 -15.69 10.65 13.58
CA LEU A 206 -16.35 11.40 14.64
C LEU A 206 -17.72 10.81 14.99
N ALA A 207 -18.48 10.35 14.02
CA ALA A 207 -19.75 9.66 14.25
C ALA A 207 -19.54 8.33 15.02
N ASP A 208 -18.51 7.55 14.69
CA ASP A 208 -18.15 6.31 15.43
C ASP A 208 -17.67 6.63 16.85
N HIS A 209 -16.98 7.75 17.05
CA HIS A 209 -16.60 8.23 18.39
C HIS A 209 -17.83 8.63 19.24
N GLU A 210 -18.73 9.43 18.69
CA GLU A 210 -20.00 9.84 19.35
C GLU A 210 -20.86 8.62 19.68
N ALA A 211 -20.87 7.60 18.84
CA ALA A 211 -21.56 6.33 19.07
C ALA A 211 -20.86 5.41 20.10
N GLY A 212 -19.70 5.80 20.62
CA GLY A 212 -18.93 5.03 21.59
C GLY A 212 -18.25 3.78 21.04
N LYS A 213 -18.12 3.64 19.73
CA LYS A 213 -17.46 2.49 19.08
C LYS A 213 -15.94 2.54 19.25
N LEU A 214 -15.36 3.73 19.26
CA LEU A 214 -13.93 3.96 19.43
C LEU A 214 -13.69 5.29 20.16
N THR A 215 -12.45 5.53 20.58
CA THR A 215 -12.07 6.77 21.25
C THR A 215 -11.09 7.58 20.40
N VAL A 216 -11.43 8.84 20.09
CA VAL A 216 -10.51 9.81 19.49
C VAL A 216 -9.83 10.60 20.60
N ARG A 217 -8.48 10.63 20.61
CA ARG A 217 -7.67 11.43 21.53
C ARG A 217 -6.92 12.49 20.76
N ASN A 218 -7.42 13.72 20.82
CA ASN A 218 -6.76 14.89 20.23
C ASN A 218 -5.60 15.38 21.11
N GLU A 219 -4.70 16.17 20.52
CA GLU A 219 -3.55 16.79 21.17
C GLU A 219 -2.69 15.78 21.95
N THR A 220 -2.62 14.54 21.42
CA THR A 220 -2.01 13.41 22.13
C THR A 220 -0.88 12.80 21.27
N GLU A 221 0.29 12.69 21.87
CA GLU A 221 1.46 12.06 21.26
C GLU A 221 1.96 10.85 22.05
N THR A 222 2.60 9.91 21.34
CA THR A 222 3.23 8.75 21.96
C THR A 222 4.63 9.12 22.43
N LYS A 223 4.90 8.91 23.73
CA LYS A 223 6.19 9.18 24.35
C LYS A 223 7.07 7.93 24.47
N LEU A 224 6.48 6.80 24.80
CA LEU A 224 7.17 5.53 25.07
C LEU A 224 6.21 4.37 24.84
N VAL A 225 6.70 3.27 24.27
CA VAL A 225 5.99 1.99 24.19
C VAL A 225 6.78 0.94 24.93
N GLU A 226 6.09 0.17 25.75
CA GLU A 226 6.61 -0.95 26.52
C GLU A 226 5.67 -2.16 26.35
N PRO A 227 6.09 -3.38 26.67
CA PRO A 227 5.19 -4.53 26.62
C PRO A 227 3.95 -4.31 27.50
N GLY A 228 2.78 -4.24 26.85
CA GLY A 228 1.48 -4.01 27.51
C GLY A 228 1.15 -2.56 27.89
N TRP A 229 2.05 -1.60 27.63
CA TRP A 229 1.85 -0.20 28.03
C TRP A 229 2.25 0.78 26.92
N ILE A 230 1.52 1.88 26.85
CA ILE A 230 1.86 3.04 26.04
C ILE A 230 1.77 4.30 26.89
N THR A 231 2.84 5.06 26.98
CA THR A 231 2.87 6.36 27.65
C THR A 231 2.57 7.45 26.64
N LEU A 232 1.59 8.27 26.95
CA LEU A 232 1.13 9.38 26.14
C LEU A 232 1.47 10.72 26.79
N THR A 233 1.59 11.77 25.98
CA THR A 233 1.64 13.17 26.39
C THR A 233 0.48 13.91 25.75
N THR A 234 -0.17 14.74 26.51
CA THR A 234 -1.23 15.68 26.11
C THR A 234 -0.72 17.10 26.28
#